data_de7b6ed62e2e688eb2da570423601c3e
#
_entry.id   de7b6ed62e2e688eb2da570423601c3e
#
_cell.length_a   1.000
_cell.length_b   1.000
_cell.length_c   1.000
_cell.angle_alpha   90.00
_cell.angle_beta   90.00
_cell.angle_gamma   90.00
#
_symmetry.space_group_name_H-M   'P 1'
#
loop_
_entity.id
_entity.type
_entity.pdbx_description
1 polymer ?
#
loop_
_entity_poly.entity_id
_entity_poly.type
_entity_poly.pdbx_seq_one_letter_code
_entity_poly.pdbx_strand_id
1 'polypeptide(L)'
;MKYFIRYGEIGVKSRKIRKKFEKKLMENIKTEIECKFINDNGRIILETQEDNKKVTEVLKHVFGIVSYSQIHETVTEKTKIAQLVNKTITQQIKEEKFNPEKETFAVKCRRVGEHNFSSPQMAAYVGSVIIKQTNAKVNLSNPDYTIYVEVRDQKTFIYYDKIKGLGGLPVGSQGRVVCLISGGIDSPVAAYQMLKRGCSITLLHCDNTPYGEGTVEKVLKNADNLRKYSLGEEVKVYSIKYGKYLETVQKEAPPRMTCVLCKSGMYQSAEILAKSERANAIVDGSSIGQVASQTLNNIEASRYHCKMPIFSPLISLDKMEIEAIAKKIGTYEVSIIPDGGCTAVPKYPETHADLELTKSVIEKINQKKLLLEVGESIQRIDV
;
A
#
# COMPACT_ATOMS: atom_id res chain seq x y z
N MET A 1 -8.88 -20.45 14.41
CA MET A 1 -9.92 -19.47 13.98
C MET A 1 -10.01 -19.45 12.46
N LYS A 2 -11.15 -18.98 11.89
CA LYS A 2 -11.33 -18.89 10.43
C LYS A 2 -11.71 -17.46 10.03
N TYR A 3 -11.26 -17.04 8.83
CA TYR A 3 -11.58 -15.72 8.29
C TYR A 3 -11.91 -15.80 6.81
N PHE A 4 -12.94 -15.09 6.39
CA PHE A 4 -13.13 -14.77 4.98
C PHE A 4 -12.18 -13.64 4.56
N ILE A 5 -11.45 -13.86 3.48
CA ILE A 5 -10.65 -12.84 2.79
C ILE A 5 -11.35 -12.51 1.47
N ARG A 6 -11.70 -11.24 1.28
CA ARG A 6 -12.37 -10.75 0.06
C ARG A 6 -11.45 -9.81 -0.67
N TYR A 7 -11.31 -10.03 -1.95
CA TYR A 7 -10.54 -9.20 -2.86
C TYR A 7 -11.46 -8.49 -3.88
N GLY A 8 -10.99 -7.40 -4.47
CA GLY A 8 -11.71 -6.61 -5.48
C GLY A 8 -11.15 -6.83 -6.88
N GLU A 9 -10.13 -6.07 -7.25
CA GLU A 9 -9.53 -6.07 -8.60
C GLU A 9 -9.03 -7.45 -9.07
N ILE A 10 -8.64 -8.32 -8.18
CA ILE A 10 -8.27 -9.70 -8.49
C ILE A 10 -9.45 -10.43 -9.13
N GLY A 11 -10.68 -10.14 -8.69
CA GLY A 11 -11.90 -10.79 -9.15
C GLY A 11 -12.24 -10.56 -10.62
N VAL A 12 -11.87 -9.41 -11.18
CA VAL A 12 -12.15 -9.06 -12.60
C VAL A 12 -11.09 -9.56 -13.58
N LYS A 13 -10.05 -10.22 -13.09
CA LYS A 13 -8.99 -10.78 -13.94
C LYS A 13 -9.45 -12.13 -14.55
N SER A 14 -8.82 -12.52 -15.68
CA SER A 14 -9.03 -13.85 -16.24
C SER A 14 -8.71 -14.95 -15.22
N ARG A 15 -9.30 -16.14 -15.38
CA ARG A 15 -9.15 -17.26 -14.43
C ARG A 15 -7.67 -17.59 -14.12
N LYS A 16 -6.80 -17.59 -15.15
CA LYS A 16 -5.36 -17.86 -15.00
C LYS A 16 -4.67 -16.78 -14.16
N ILE A 17 -4.89 -15.53 -14.49
CA ILE A 17 -4.29 -14.38 -13.78
C ILE A 17 -4.85 -14.28 -12.36
N ARG A 18 -6.15 -14.49 -12.17
CA ARG A 18 -6.78 -14.52 -10.85
C ARG A 18 -6.09 -15.52 -9.93
N LYS A 19 -5.90 -16.78 -10.38
CA LYS A 19 -5.21 -17.81 -9.61
C LYS A 19 -3.79 -17.39 -9.21
N LYS A 20 -3.06 -16.73 -10.13
CA LYS A 20 -1.72 -16.21 -9.84
C LYS A 20 -1.75 -15.16 -8.71
N PHE A 21 -2.70 -14.24 -8.77
CA PHE A 21 -2.82 -13.18 -7.76
C PHE A 21 -3.35 -13.71 -6.43
N GLU A 22 -4.33 -14.61 -6.43
CA GLU A 22 -4.78 -15.31 -5.22
C GLU A 22 -3.63 -16.05 -4.53
N LYS A 23 -2.81 -16.77 -5.31
CA LYS A 23 -1.63 -17.47 -4.80
C LYS A 23 -0.66 -16.48 -4.15
N LYS A 24 -0.31 -15.37 -4.83
CA LYS A 24 0.59 -14.34 -4.29
C LYS A 24 0.03 -13.70 -3.01
N LEU A 25 -1.28 -13.40 -2.99
CA LEU A 25 -1.95 -12.88 -1.79
C LEU A 25 -1.82 -13.83 -0.60
N MET A 26 -2.07 -15.12 -0.81
CA MET A 26 -1.93 -16.15 0.23
C MET A 26 -0.48 -16.31 0.69
N GLU A 27 0.49 -16.26 -0.23
CA GLU A 27 1.92 -16.30 0.09
C GLU A 27 2.32 -15.11 0.97
N ASN A 28 1.90 -13.89 0.61
CA ASN A 28 2.19 -12.70 1.39
C ASN A 28 1.62 -12.77 2.82
N ILE A 29 0.42 -13.31 3.00
CA ILE A 29 -0.16 -13.51 4.34
C ILE A 29 0.64 -14.54 5.14
N LYS A 30 1.10 -15.62 4.50
CA LYS A 30 1.85 -16.71 5.15
C LYS A 30 3.21 -16.29 5.69
N THR A 31 3.77 -15.15 5.25
CA THR A 31 5.03 -14.66 5.83
C THR A 31 4.88 -14.23 7.29
N GLU A 32 3.66 -13.86 7.72
CA GLU A 32 3.39 -13.30 9.04
C GLU A 32 2.45 -14.17 9.91
N ILE A 33 1.65 -15.03 9.26
CA ILE A 33 0.65 -15.86 9.94
C ILE A 33 0.85 -17.32 9.57
N GLU A 34 1.04 -18.17 10.57
CA GLU A 34 0.96 -19.61 10.37
C GLU A 34 -0.50 -19.99 10.11
N CYS A 35 -0.79 -20.34 8.84
CA CYS A 35 -2.17 -20.58 8.42
C CYS A 35 -2.28 -21.56 7.25
N LYS A 36 -3.49 -22.12 7.12
CA LYS A 36 -3.95 -22.85 5.93
C LYS A 36 -4.98 -22.03 5.17
N PHE A 37 -5.02 -22.21 3.85
CA PHE A 37 -6.01 -21.59 3.01
C PHE A 37 -6.91 -22.63 2.34
N ILE A 38 -8.21 -22.35 2.34
CA ILE A 38 -9.22 -23.09 1.61
C ILE A 38 -9.79 -22.13 0.57
N ASN A 39 -9.72 -22.51 -0.71
CA ASN A 39 -10.34 -21.74 -1.78
C ASN A 39 -11.69 -22.37 -2.10
N ASP A 40 -12.77 -21.67 -1.75
CA ASP A 40 -14.14 -22.11 -1.96
C ASP A 40 -14.84 -21.15 -2.94
N ASN A 41 -14.88 -21.55 -4.23
CA ASN A 41 -15.67 -20.89 -5.29
C ASN A 41 -15.65 -19.36 -5.26
N GLY A 42 -14.41 -18.77 -5.24
CA GLY A 42 -14.19 -17.30 -5.22
C GLY A 42 -14.21 -16.67 -3.83
N ARG A 43 -14.08 -17.48 -2.77
CA ARG A 43 -13.76 -17.08 -1.41
C ARG A 43 -12.43 -17.68 -0.99
N ILE A 44 -11.58 -16.89 -0.39
CA ILE A 44 -10.41 -17.39 0.31
C ILE A 44 -10.78 -17.47 1.79
N ILE A 45 -10.68 -18.66 2.35
CA ILE A 45 -10.84 -18.89 3.80
C ILE A 45 -9.46 -19.12 4.37
N LEU A 46 -9.05 -18.26 5.29
CA LEU A 46 -7.85 -18.41 6.11
C LEU A 46 -8.23 -19.18 7.38
N GLU A 47 -7.50 -20.23 7.71
CA GLU A 47 -7.64 -21.01 8.95
C GLU A 47 -6.31 -20.99 9.72
N THR A 48 -6.34 -20.59 11.00
CA THR A 48 -5.16 -20.43 11.84
C THR A 48 -5.45 -20.69 13.31
N GLN A 49 -4.40 -21.02 14.08
CA GLN A 49 -4.42 -21.09 15.54
C GLN A 49 -3.94 -19.79 16.20
N GLU A 50 -3.40 -18.85 15.42
CA GLU A 50 -2.97 -17.54 15.92
C GLU A 50 -4.15 -16.77 16.52
N ASP A 51 -3.87 -15.87 17.46
CA ASP A 51 -4.91 -15.06 18.09
C ASP A 51 -5.51 -14.01 17.14
N ASN A 52 -6.75 -13.59 17.45
CA ASN A 52 -7.50 -12.66 16.60
C ASN A 52 -6.80 -11.29 16.47
N LYS A 53 -6.11 -10.82 17.50
CA LYS A 53 -5.44 -9.51 17.49
C LYS A 53 -4.28 -9.52 16.50
N LYS A 54 -3.43 -10.57 16.54
CA LYS A 54 -2.33 -10.75 15.58
C LYS A 54 -2.83 -10.86 14.15
N VAL A 55 -3.83 -11.73 13.91
CA VAL A 55 -4.39 -11.93 12.56
C VAL A 55 -4.97 -10.62 12.01
N THR A 56 -5.74 -9.90 12.82
CA THR A 56 -6.36 -8.64 12.41
C THR A 56 -5.30 -7.58 12.12
N GLU A 57 -4.24 -7.52 12.93
CA GLU A 57 -3.15 -6.56 12.73
C GLU A 57 -2.42 -6.80 11.40
N VAL A 58 -2.12 -8.05 11.09
CA VAL A 58 -1.49 -8.40 9.80
C VAL A 58 -2.42 -8.08 8.63
N LEU A 59 -3.69 -8.54 8.67
CA LEU A 59 -4.62 -8.36 7.55
C LEU A 59 -4.93 -6.90 7.23
N LYS A 60 -4.79 -5.97 8.18
CA LYS A 60 -4.90 -4.52 7.95
C LYS A 60 -3.83 -3.97 7.00
N HIS A 61 -2.66 -4.63 6.91
CA HIS A 61 -1.51 -4.16 6.15
C HIS A 61 -1.32 -4.90 4.82
N VAL A 62 -2.17 -5.89 4.51
CA VAL A 62 -2.07 -6.69 3.28
C VAL A 62 -2.78 -6.02 2.12
N PHE A 63 -2.03 -5.64 1.09
CA PHE A 63 -2.62 -5.23 -0.20
C PHE A 63 -3.26 -6.41 -0.93
N GLY A 64 -4.34 -6.13 -1.65
CA GLY A 64 -5.18 -7.12 -2.33
C GLY A 64 -6.46 -7.45 -1.56
N ILE A 65 -6.52 -7.18 -0.25
CA ILE A 65 -7.69 -7.41 0.60
C ILE A 65 -8.61 -6.19 0.57
N VAL A 66 -9.84 -6.35 0.11
CA VAL A 66 -10.88 -5.30 0.19
C VAL A 66 -11.60 -5.33 1.53
N SER A 67 -11.87 -6.53 2.05
CA SER A 67 -12.40 -6.70 3.40
C SER A 67 -12.15 -8.12 3.91
N TYR A 68 -12.14 -8.26 5.22
CA TYR A 68 -12.07 -9.56 5.87
C TYR A 68 -13.07 -9.65 7.03
N SER A 69 -13.36 -10.87 7.47
CA SER A 69 -14.28 -11.12 8.58
C SER A 69 -13.87 -12.39 9.30
N GLN A 70 -13.88 -12.37 10.63
CA GLN A 70 -13.85 -13.62 11.38
C GLN A 70 -15.16 -14.36 11.14
N ILE A 71 -15.11 -15.67 10.86
CA ILE A 71 -16.28 -16.47 10.53
C ILE A 71 -16.44 -17.64 11.50
N HIS A 72 -17.71 -17.99 11.73
CA HIS A 72 -18.11 -19.18 12.45
C HIS A 72 -18.81 -20.12 11.45
N GLU A 73 -18.36 -21.37 11.39
CA GLU A 73 -18.83 -22.36 10.41
C GLU A 73 -19.73 -23.40 11.06
N THR A 74 -20.80 -23.80 10.35
CA THR A 74 -21.64 -24.95 10.68
C THR A 74 -22.16 -25.60 9.41
N VAL A 75 -22.80 -26.76 9.53
CA VAL A 75 -23.55 -27.40 8.43
C VAL A 75 -24.85 -26.65 8.15
N THR A 76 -25.35 -26.74 6.91
CA THR A 76 -26.57 -26.06 6.45
C THR A 76 -27.83 -26.75 6.95
N GLU A 77 -27.98 -26.86 8.25
CA GLU A 77 -29.18 -27.39 8.93
C GLU A 77 -29.74 -26.30 9.88
N LYS A 78 -31.05 -26.05 9.83
CA LYS A 78 -31.69 -24.96 10.61
C LYS A 78 -31.37 -25.06 12.11
N THR A 79 -31.40 -26.25 12.69
CA THR A 79 -31.11 -26.48 14.11
C THR A 79 -29.66 -26.14 14.47
N LYS A 80 -28.69 -26.55 13.62
CA LYS A 80 -27.29 -26.29 13.80
C LYS A 80 -26.96 -24.80 13.61
N ILE A 81 -27.61 -24.16 12.62
CA ILE A 81 -27.51 -22.71 12.41
C ILE A 81 -28.01 -21.96 13.63
N ALA A 82 -29.19 -22.33 14.17
CA ALA A 82 -29.73 -21.70 15.39
C ALA A 82 -28.82 -21.87 16.62
N GLN A 83 -28.27 -23.08 16.82
CA GLN A 83 -27.32 -23.35 17.90
C GLN A 83 -26.07 -22.47 17.78
N LEU A 84 -25.51 -22.34 16.56
CA LEU A 84 -24.34 -21.49 16.32
C LEU A 84 -24.66 -20.00 16.56
N VAL A 85 -25.79 -19.51 16.03
CA VAL A 85 -26.25 -18.13 16.22
C VAL A 85 -26.39 -17.83 17.71
N ASN A 86 -27.09 -18.69 18.46
CA ASN A 86 -27.26 -18.50 19.90
C ASN A 86 -25.92 -18.40 20.64
N LYS A 87 -24.99 -19.32 20.32
CA LYS A 87 -23.66 -19.31 20.93
C LYS A 87 -22.89 -18.04 20.62
N THR A 88 -22.86 -17.65 19.34
CA THR A 88 -22.02 -16.56 18.87
C THR A 88 -22.61 -15.19 19.22
N ILE A 89 -23.94 -15.02 19.20
CA ILE A 89 -24.58 -13.75 19.62
C ILE A 89 -24.38 -13.51 21.13
N THR A 90 -24.46 -14.56 21.97
CA THR A 90 -24.13 -14.46 23.40
C THR A 90 -22.69 -13.97 23.60
N GLN A 91 -21.76 -14.45 22.77
CA GLN A 91 -20.37 -13.99 22.82
C GLN A 91 -20.25 -12.51 22.43
N GLN A 92 -20.94 -12.07 21.36
CA GLN A 92 -20.92 -10.66 20.94
C GLN A 92 -21.46 -9.72 22.04
N ILE A 93 -22.50 -10.16 22.77
CA ILE A 93 -23.06 -9.41 23.91
C ILE A 93 -22.03 -9.36 25.07
N LYS A 94 -21.41 -10.49 25.43
CA LYS A 94 -20.39 -10.55 26.49
C LYS A 94 -19.16 -9.70 26.18
N GLU A 95 -18.80 -9.58 24.92
CA GLU A 95 -17.68 -8.76 24.45
C GLU A 95 -18.07 -7.29 24.22
N GLU A 96 -19.27 -6.89 24.64
CA GLU A 96 -19.81 -5.53 24.49
C GLU A 96 -19.84 -5.00 23.04
N LYS A 97 -19.87 -5.91 22.07
CA LYS A 97 -19.94 -5.59 20.65
C LYS A 97 -21.35 -5.42 20.12
N PHE A 98 -22.34 -5.91 20.87
CA PHE A 98 -23.77 -5.78 20.60
C PHE A 98 -24.54 -5.61 21.89
N ASN A 99 -25.31 -4.52 21.99
CA ASN A 99 -26.22 -4.25 23.11
C ASN A 99 -27.68 -4.38 22.66
N PRO A 100 -28.35 -5.53 22.91
CA PRO A 100 -29.70 -5.80 22.42
C PRO A 100 -30.78 -4.89 23.02
N GLU A 101 -30.52 -4.22 24.15
CA GLU A 101 -31.46 -3.29 24.78
C GLU A 101 -31.46 -1.92 24.09
N LYS A 102 -30.33 -1.50 23.53
CA LYS A 102 -30.12 -0.16 22.97
C LYS A 102 -30.02 -0.15 21.45
N GLU A 103 -29.54 -1.24 20.85
CA GLU A 103 -29.20 -1.34 19.42
C GLU A 103 -30.23 -2.17 18.66
N THR A 104 -30.53 -1.72 17.45
CA THR A 104 -31.34 -2.48 16.49
C THR A 104 -30.45 -3.37 15.61
N PHE A 105 -31.00 -4.46 15.10
CA PHE A 105 -30.24 -5.35 14.24
C PHE A 105 -30.96 -5.72 12.94
N ALA A 106 -30.15 -6.20 11.97
CA ALA A 106 -30.66 -6.90 10.78
C ALA A 106 -29.83 -8.13 10.46
N VAL A 107 -30.44 -9.10 9.80
CA VAL A 107 -29.77 -10.27 9.25
C VAL A 107 -29.69 -10.14 7.74
N LYS A 108 -28.47 -10.16 7.19
CA LYS A 108 -28.22 -10.17 5.74
C LYS A 108 -27.76 -11.55 5.30
N CYS A 109 -28.61 -12.26 4.56
CA CYS A 109 -28.30 -13.60 4.06
C CYS A 109 -27.91 -13.59 2.58
N ARG A 110 -26.81 -14.24 2.27
CA ARG A 110 -26.42 -14.59 0.90
C ARG A 110 -26.37 -16.10 0.74
N ARG A 111 -26.84 -16.59 -0.41
CA ARG A 111 -26.88 -18.00 -0.72
C ARG A 111 -26.15 -18.29 -2.04
N VAL A 112 -25.39 -19.37 -2.08
CA VAL A 112 -24.73 -19.92 -3.25
C VAL A 112 -25.04 -21.42 -3.30
N GLY A 113 -25.39 -21.94 -4.47
CA GLY A 113 -25.86 -23.30 -4.64
C GLY A 113 -27.39 -23.43 -4.54
N GLU A 114 -27.88 -24.67 -4.63
CA GLU A 114 -29.30 -25.01 -4.57
C GLU A 114 -29.72 -25.39 -3.15
N HIS A 115 -30.80 -24.80 -2.68
CA HIS A 115 -31.33 -25.01 -1.33
C HIS A 115 -32.84 -24.90 -1.36
N ASN A 116 -33.52 -25.61 -0.48
CA ASN A 116 -34.99 -25.63 -0.32
C ASN A 116 -35.55 -24.38 0.40
N PHE A 117 -34.77 -23.31 0.54
CA PHE A 117 -35.15 -22.04 1.14
C PHE A 117 -34.53 -20.86 0.39
N SER A 118 -35.17 -19.71 0.45
CA SER A 118 -34.63 -18.45 -0.09
C SER A 118 -33.74 -17.70 0.93
N SER A 119 -32.91 -16.74 0.44
CA SER A 119 -32.11 -15.89 1.33
C SER A 119 -32.97 -15.10 2.32
N PRO A 120 -34.11 -14.49 1.93
CA PRO A 120 -35.00 -13.83 2.87
C PRO A 120 -35.59 -14.78 3.94
N GLN A 121 -35.96 -16.02 3.54
CA GLN A 121 -36.47 -17.01 4.49
C GLN A 121 -35.43 -17.40 5.55
N MET A 122 -34.16 -17.58 5.14
CA MET A 122 -33.07 -17.86 6.09
C MET A 122 -32.77 -16.66 6.98
N ALA A 123 -32.78 -15.45 6.43
CA ALA A 123 -32.58 -14.23 7.20
C ALA A 123 -33.69 -14.04 8.27
N ALA A 124 -34.96 -14.28 7.89
CA ALA A 124 -36.08 -14.22 8.82
C ALA A 124 -35.99 -15.29 9.91
N TYR A 125 -35.58 -16.51 9.54
CA TYR A 125 -35.38 -17.60 10.50
C TYR A 125 -34.28 -17.23 11.53
N VAL A 126 -33.10 -16.80 11.08
CA VAL A 126 -32.02 -16.39 11.97
C VAL A 126 -32.42 -15.19 12.82
N GLY A 127 -33.14 -14.21 12.23
CA GLY A 127 -33.68 -13.07 12.97
C GLY A 127 -34.61 -13.49 14.10
N SER A 128 -35.52 -14.47 13.85
CA SER A 128 -36.43 -14.99 14.87
C SER A 128 -35.68 -15.70 16.02
N VAL A 129 -34.57 -16.38 15.73
CA VAL A 129 -33.71 -17.00 16.75
C VAL A 129 -33.11 -15.94 17.67
N ILE A 130 -32.59 -14.86 17.07
CA ILE A 130 -31.97 -13.74 17.83
C ILE A 130 -33.00 -13.03 18.69
N ILE A 131 -34.18 -12.71 18.14
CA ILE A 131 -35.28 -12.06 18.91
C ILE A 131 -35.66 -12.90 20.12
N LYS A 132 -35.86 -14.21 19.92
CA LYS A 132 -36.22 -15.13 21.04
C LYS A 132 -35.19 -15.14 22.16
N GLN A 133 -33.92 -14.95 21.85
CA GLN A 133 -32.81 -14.98 22.80
C GLN A 133 -32.56 -13.63 23.47
N THR A 134 -32.76 -12.51 22.76
CA THR A 134 -32.23 -11.22 23.17
C THR A 134 -33.31 -10.16 23.33
N ASN A 135 -34.53 -10.35 22.86
CA ASN A 135 -35.59 -9.35 22.69
C ASN A 135 -35.16 -8.10 21.88
N ALA A 136 -34.07 -8.15 21.15
CA ALA A 136 -33.56 -7.04 20.35
C ALA A 136 -34.54 -6.63 19.24
N LYS A 137 -34.60 -5.34 18.93
CA LYS A 137 -35.47 -4.79 17.88
C LYS A 137 -34.84 -4.93 16.51
N VAL A 138 -35.66 -5.26 15.51
CA VAL A 138 -35.21 -5.36 14.11
C VAL A 138 -35.36 -4.02 13.40
N ASN A 139 -34.33 -3.62 12.65
CA ASN A 139 -34.37 -2.50 11.73
C ASN A 139 -33.70 -2.89 10.41
N LEU A 140 -34.50 -3.15 9.37
CA LEU A 140 -33.99 -3.62 8.08
C LEU A 140 -33.35 -2.53 7.23
N SER A 141 -33.73 -1.28 7.45
CA SER A 141 -33.27 -0.15 6.64
C SER A 141 -31.95 0.45 7.15
N ASN A 142 -31.85 0.69 8.45
CA ASN A 142 -30.66 1.27 9.08
C ASN A 142 -30.38 0.60 10.43
N PRO A 143 -29.90 -0.67 10.42
CA PRO A 143 -29.56 -1.39 11.64
C PRO A 143 -28.27 -0.85 12.25
N ASP A 144 -28.23 -0.77 13.58
CA ASP A 144 -27.00 -0.48 14.33
C ASP A 144 -26.02 -1.66 14.26
N TYR A 145 -26.56 -2.90 14.24
CA TYR A 145 -25.78 -4.12 14.18
C TYR A 145 -26.24 -5.05 13.05
N THR A 146 -25.32 -5.55 12.27
CA THR A 146 -25.64 -6.46 11.13
C THR A 146 -25.03 -7.83 11.33
N ILE A 147 -25.89 -8.85 11.29
CA ILE A 147 -25.48 -10.25 11.27
C ILE A 147 -25.48 -10.75 9.84
N TYR A 148 -24.35 -11.29 9.38
CA TYR A 148 -24.21 -11.83 8.05
C TYR A 148 -24.27 -13.36 8.08
N VAL A 149 -25.08 -13.95 7.20
CA VAL A 149 -25.22 -15.37 7.01
C VAL A 149 -24.88 -15.68 5.55
N GLU A 150 -23.83 -16.46 5.31
CA GLU A 150 -23.48 -16.91 3.97
C GLU A 150 -23.63 -18.43 3.89
N VAL A 151 -24.63 -18.89 3.13
CA VAL A 151 -24.92 -20.30 2.90
C VAL A 151 -24.24 -20.74 1.60
N ARG A 152 -23.44 -21.81 1.66
CA ARG A 152 -22.70 -22.37 0.53
C ARG A 152 -22.80 -23.88 0.55
N ASP A 153 -23.57 -24.42 -0.35
CA ASP A 153 -23.85 -25.86 -0.42
C ASP A 153 -24.17 -26.44 0.98
N GLN A 154 -23.32 -27.30 1.50
CA GLN A 154 -23.50 -27.98 2.80
C GLN A 154 -23.02 -27.15 4.01
N LYS A 155 -22.46 -25.95 3.79
CA LYS A 155 -21.85 -25.14 4.85
C LYS A 155 -22.53 -23.78 5.00
N THR A 156 -22.71 -23.36 6.22
CA THR A 156 -23.20 -22.03 6.57
C THR A 156 -22.15 -21.30 7.43
N PHE A 157 -21.87 -20.06 7.04
CA PHE A 157 -20.93 -19.17 7.73
C PHE A 157 -21.70 -17.99 8.33
N ILE A 158 -21.39 -17.68 9.59
CA ILE A 158 -21.95 -16.54 10.31
C ILE A 158 -20.81 -15.62 10.68
N TYR A 159 -20.99 -14.33 10.45
CA TYR A 159 -20.02 -13.29 10.83
C TYR A 159 -20.73 -11.96 11.11
N TYR A 160 -20.07 -11.11 11.87
CA TYR A 160 -20.67 -9.90 12.44
C TYR A 160 -20.04 -8.63 11.87
N ASP A 161 -18.78 -8.70 11.44
CA ASP A 161 -18.03 -7.56 10.95
C ASP A 161 -17.58 -7.75 9.49
N LYS A 162 -17.48 -6.63 8.78
CA LYS A 162 -16.76 -6.53 7.51
C LYS A 162 -15.66 -5.50 7.65
N ILE A 163 -14.52 -5.92 8.18
CA ILE A 163 -13.39 -5.02 8.40
C ILE A 163 -12.79 -4.65 7.05
N LYS A 164 -12.68 -3.34 6.78
CA LYS A 164 -12.16 -2.82 5.52
C LYS A 164 -10.65 -3.07 5.43
N GLY A 165 -10.20 -3.64 4.31
CA GLY A 165 -8.79 -3.80 3.95
C GLY A 165 -8.27 -2.65 3.08
N LEU A 166 -7.01 -2.75 2.65
CA LEU A 166 -6.33 -1.73 1.86
C LEU A 166 -6.75 -1.69 0.39
N GLY A 167 -7.34 -2.78 -0.12
CA GLY A 167 -7.57 -2.94 -1.56
C GLY A 167 -6.27 -3.10 -2.35
N GLY A 168 -6.28 -2.67 -3.60
CA GLY A 168 -5.11 -2.77 -4.48
C GLY A 168 -4.80 -4.20 -4.95
N LEU A 169 -3.53 -4.47 -5.24
CA LEU A 169 -3.02 -5.75 -5.72
C LEU A 169 -1.97 -6.33 -4.75
N PRO A 170 -1.81 -7.65 -4.67
CA PRO A 170 -0.78 -8.27 -3.82
C PRO A 170 0.62 -7.79 -4.21
N VAL A 171 1.41 -7.37 -3.24
CA VAL A 171 2.80 -6.93 -3.46
C VAL A 171 3.61 -8.07 -4.12
N GLY A 172 4.50 -7.72 -5.05
CA GLY A 172 5.26 -8.68 -5.86
C GLY A 172 4.50 -9.23 -7.08
N SER A 173 3.24 -8.81 -7.32
CA SER A 173 2.47 -9.27 -8.49
C SER A 173 2.73 -8.48 -9.77
N GLN A 174 3.38 -7.29 -9.71
CA GLN A 174 3.58 -6.37 -10.84
C GLN A 174 5.05 -6.03 -11.14
N GLY A 175 5.99 -6.82 -10.61
CA GLY A 175 7.42 -6.56 -10.79
C GLY A 175 7.98 -5.58 -9.75
N ARG A 176 9.23 -5.13 -9.98
CA ARG A 176 9.98 -4.29 -9.05
C ARG A 176 10.18 -2.89 -9.62
N VAL A 177 10.19 -1.89 -8.75
CA VAL A 177 10.51 -0.50 -9.09
C VAL A 177 11.55 0.06 -8.12
N VAL A 178 12.38 0.99 -8.59
CA VAL A 178 13.27 1.79 -7.74
C VAL A 178 12.57 3.10 -7.41
N CYS A 179 12.34 3.36 -6.12
CA CYS A 179 11.74 4.59 -5.64
C CYS A 179 12.84 5.52 -5.12
N LEU A 180 12.94 6.72 -5.68
CA LEU A 180 13.73 7.80 -5.09
C LEU A 180 13.10 8.18 -3.76
N ILE A 181 13.86 8.07 -2.66
CA ILE A 181 13.39 8.30 -1.31
C ILE A 181 14.16 9.45 -0.66
N SER A 182 13.47 10.35 -0.02
CA SER A 182 14.01 11.47 0.76
C SER A 182 13.44 11.47 2.18
N GLY A 183 13.93 12.37 3.04
CA GLY A 183 13.34 12.62 4.35
C GLY A 183 11.99 13.36 4.30
N GLY A 184 11.55 13.83 3.13
CA GLY A 184 10.29 14.58 2.96
C GLY A 184 9.04 13.71 2.90
N ILE A 185 7.86 14.36 2.89
CA ILE A 185 6.54 13.74 2.97
C ILE A 185 6.19 12.95 1.70
N ASP A 186 6.54 13.46 0.52
CA ASP A 186 5.99 12.98 -0.76
C ASP A 186 6.58 11.63 -1.19
N SER A 187 7.89 11.45 -1.08
CA SER A 187 8.56 10.25 -1.60
C SER A 187 8.14 8.94 -0.92
N PRO A 188 7.92 8.86 0.41
CA PRO A 188 7.38 7.65 1.05
C PRO A 188 5.95 7.35 0.60
N VAL A 189 5.13 8.39 0.38
CA VAL A 189 3.75 8.23 -0.11
C VAL A 189 3.75 7.70 -1.55
N ALA A 190 4.66 8.18 -2.42
CA ALA A 190 4.82 7.65 -3.77
C ALA A 190 5.20 6.16 -3.77
N ALA A 191 6.15 5.76 -2.92
CA ALA A 191 6.54 4.36 -2.76
C ALA A 191 5.37 3.48 -2.26
N TYR A 192 4.60 3.97 -1.27
CA TYR A 192 3.38 3.31 -0.79
C TYR A 192 2.35 3.10 -1.91
N GLN A 193 2.14 4.08 -2.77
CA GLN A 193 1.21 3.94 -3.89
C GLN A 193 1.65 2.85 -4.87
N MET A 194 2.94 2.64 -5.05
CA MET A 194 3.45 1.53 -5.88
C MET A 194 3.28 0.18 -5.21
N LEU A 195 3.48 0.07 -3.88
CA LEU A 195 3.12 -1.14 -3.12
C LEU A 195 1.65 -1.48 -3.29
N LYS A 196 0.75 -0.48 -3.19
CA LYS A 196 -0.69 -0.65 -3.40
C LYS A 196 -1.03 -1.16 -4.81
N ARG A 197 -0.21 -0.85 -5.82
CA ARG A 197 -0.37 -1.36 -7.18
C ARG A 197 0.31 -2.72 -7.41
N GLY A 198 0.85 -3.33 -6.34
CA GLY A 198 1.40 -4.68 -6.36
C GLY A 198 2.87 -4.74 -6.79
N CYS A 199 3.58 -3.62 -6.86
CA CYS A 199 5.01 -3.60 -7.14
C CYS A 199 5.81 -3.94 -5.88
N SER A 200 6.91 -4.69 -6.02
CA SER A 200 7.99 -4.71 -5.04
C SER A 200 8.79 -3.40 -5.18
N ILE A 201 9.25 -2.84 -4.07
CA ILE A 201 10.02 -1.59 -4.09
C ILE A 201 11.46 -1.79 -3.63
N THR A 202 12.38 -1.07 -4.25
CA THR A 202 13.74 -0.82 -3.77
C THR A 202 13.87 0.69 -3.60
N LEU A 203 14.39 1.15 -2.49
CA LEU A 203 14.51 2.58 -2.17
C LEU A 203 15.94 3.06 -2.47
N LEU A 204 16.07 4.20 -3.14
CA LEU A 204 17.35 4.87 -3.36
C LEU A 204 17.33 6.26 -2.75
N HIS A 205 18.19 6.48 -1.78
CA HIS A 205 18.46 7.77 -1.19
C HIS A 205 19.70 8.41 -1.85
N CYS A 206 19.54 9.63 -2.35
CA CYS A 206 20.67 10.44 -2.83
C CYS A 206 21.17 11.29 -1.67
N ASP A 207 22.25 10.85 -1.02
CA ASP A 207 22.91 11.58 0.06
C ASP A 207 23.67 12.79 -0.52
N ASN A 208 23.10 13.94 -0.35
CA ASN A 208 23.63 15.21 -0.87
C ASN A 208 24.54 15.96 0.09
N THR A 209 25.10 15.28 1.10
CA THR A 209 26.12 15.88 1.99
C THR A 209 27.30 16.43 1.16
N PRO A 210 27.76 17.69 1.40
CA PRO A 210 27.46 18.56 2.55
C PRO A 210 26.25 19.51 2.35
N TYR A 211 25.51 19.41 1.26
CA TYR A 211 24.39 20.32 0.94
C TYR A 211 23.09 20.00 1.68
N GLY A 212 23.02 18.89 2.41
CA GLY A 212 21.92 18.50 3.29
C GLY A 212 22.42 17.46 4.28
N GLU A 213 21.92 17.52 5.52
CA GLU A 213 22.34 16.63 6.60
C GLU A 213 21.12 15.98 7.28
N GLY A 214 21.34 14.87 8.01
CA GLY A 214 20.31 14.25 8.86
C GLY A 214 19.19 13.53 8.13
N THR A 215 19.30 13.34 6.82
CA THR A 215 18.20 12.74 6.03
C THR A 215 18.20 11.22 6.06
N VAL A 216 19.33 10.54 6.27
CA VAL A 216 19.46 9.07 6.24
C VAL A 216 18.60 8.41 7.31
N GLU A 217 18.63 8.91 8.56
CA GLU A 217 17.82 8.36 9.65
C GLU A 217 16.31 8.46 9.36
N LYS A 218 15.87 9.58 8.78
CA LYS A 218 14.47 9.75 8.36
C LYS A 218 14.09 8.78 7.26
N VAL A 219 14.99 8.55 6.31
CA VAL A 219 14.80 7.58 5.22
C VAL A 219 14.64 6.16 5.79
N LEU A 220 15.50 5.74 6.73
CA LEU A 220 15.42 4.42 7.35
C LEU A 220 14.11 4.25 8.13
N LYS A 221 13.71 5.24 8.95
CA LYS A 221 12.42 5.21 9.66
C LYS A 221 11.23 5.15 8.72
N ASN A 222 11.26 5.89 7.60
CA ASN A 222 10.23 5.83 6.57
C ASN A 222 10.21 4.46 5.87
N ALA A 223 11.37 3.85 5.63
CA ALA A 223 11.48 2.50 5.09
C ALA A 223 10.84 1.47 6.03
N ASP A 224 11.05 1.57 7.35
CA ASP A 224 10.43 0.69 8.35
C ASP A 224 8.90 0.80 8.35
N ASN A 225 8.37 2.01 8.19
CA ASN A 225 6.92 2.19 8.01
C ASN A 225 6.40 1.54 6.71
N LEU A 226 7.15 1.63 5.61
CA LEU A 226 6.78 1.01 4.34
C LEU A 226 6.87 -0.52 4.37
N ARG A 227 7.81 -1.10 5.13
CA ARG A 227 7.96 -2.56 5.32
C ARG A 227 6.70 -3.21 5.86
N LYS A 228 5.96 -2.53 6.73
CA LYS A 228 4.66 -3.00 7.26
C LYS A 228 3.64 -3.32 6.16
N TYR A 229 3.78 -2.70 4.99
CA TYR A 229 2.90 -2.85 3.83
C TYR A 229 3.49 -3.72 2.72
N SER A 230 4.74 -4.19 2.87
CA SER A 230 5.47 -4.95 1.85
C SER A 230 5.56 -6.45 2.18
N LEU A 231 4.52 -7.01 2.78
CA LEU A 231 4.51 -8.39 3.21
C LEU A 231 4.83 -9.35 2.05
N GLY A 232 5.75 -10.27 2.27
CA GLY A 232 6.22 -11.25 1.28
C GLY A 232 7.25 -10.72 0.28
N GLU A 233 7.67 -9.44 0.40
CA GLU A 233 8.70 -8.84 -0.45
C GLU A 233 9.64 -7.95 0.40
N GLU A 234 10.93 -8.12 0.21
CA GLU A 234 11.93 -7.32 0.91
C GLU A 234 11.98 -5.90 0.37
N VAL A 235 11.98 -4.90 1.28
CA VAL A 235 12.26 -3.49 0.97
C VAL A 235 13.71 -3.21 1.30
N LYS A 236 14.55 -3.13 0.27
CA LYS A 236 15.96 -2.78 0.38
C LYS A 236 16.12 -1.26 0.31
N VAL A 237 17.06 -0.72 1.09
CA VAL A 237 17.40 0.70 1.09
C VAL A 237 18.84 0.88 0.67
N TYR A 238 19.04 1.65 -0.40
CA TYR A 238 20.36 2.03 -0.90
C TYR A 238 20.60 3.53 -0.72
N SER A 239 21.85 3.89 -0.50
CA SER A 239 22.32 5.27 -0.55
C SER A 239 23.41 5.44 -1.59
N ILE A 240 23.47 6.62 -2.20
CA ILE A 240 24.51 7.04 -3.15
C ILE A 240 25.07 8.38 -2.68
N LYS A 241 26.41 8.52 -2.64
CA LYS A 241 27.10 9.78 -2.27
C LYS A 241 26.95 10.80 -3.39
N TYR A 242 25.96 11.67 -3.28
CA TYR A 242 25.51 12.55 -4.34
C TYR A 242 26.12 13.96 -4.30
N GLY A 243 26.77 14.33 -3.20
CA GLY A 243 27.35 15.67 -3.00
C GLY A 243 28.36 16.07 -4.07
N LYS A 244 29.26 15.15 -4.51
CA LYS A 244 30.23 15.41 -5.58
C LYS A 244 29.55 15.79 -6.90
N TYR A 245 28.42 15.14 -7.23
CA TYR A 245 27.64 15.49 -8.41
C TYR A 245 27.09 16.93 -8.29
N LEU A 246 26.47 17.26 -7.15
CA LEU A 246 25.93 18.60 -6.90
C LEU A 246 27.02 19.68 -6.95
N GLU A 247 28.20 19.41 -6.41
CA GLU A 247 29.35 20.33 -6.46
C GLU A 247 29.74 20.65 -7.90
N THR A 248 29.82 19.63 -8.76
CA THR A 248 30.14 19.82 -10.18
C THR A 248 29.04 20.61 -10.89
N VAL A 249 27.77 20.30 -10.64
CA VAL A 249 26.64 21.06 -11.20
C VAL A 249 26.69 22.54 -10.79
N GLN A 250 26.96 22.83 -9.52
CA GLN A 250 27.07 24.23 -9.05
C GLN A 250 28.23 25.01 -9.66
N LYS A 251 29.35 24.32 -9.94
CA LYS A 251 30.55 24.97 -10.52
C LYS A 251 30.43 25.21 -12.03
N GLU A 252 29.82 24.28 -12.76
CA GLU A 252 29.92 24.23 -14.22
C GLU A 252 28.61 24.58 -14.94
N ALA A 253 27.47 24.51 -14.27
CA ALA A 253 26.18 24.79 -14.85
C ALA A 253 25.61 26.16 -14.44
N PRO A 254 24.66 26.73 -15.20
CA PRO A 254 23.94 27.92 -14.79
C PRO A 254 23.23 27.70 -13.44
N PRO A 255 23.43 28.58 -12.43
CA PRO A 255 22.89 28.36 -11.06
C PRO A 255 21.38 28.07 -11.03
N ARG A 256 20.58 28.72 -11.88
CA ARG A 256 19.13 28.51 -11.98
C ARG A 256 18.76 27.06 -12.29
N MET A 257 19.58 26.34 -13.05
CA MET A 257 19.33 24.97 -13.51
C MET A 257 19.70 23.89 -12.49
N THR A 258 20.30 24.25 -11.34
CA THR A 258 20.79 23.28 -10.35
C THR A 258 19.74 22.22 -9.98
N CYS A 259 18.52 22.60 -9.69
CA CYS A 259 17.46 21.65 -9.30
C CYS A 259 17.01 20.74 -10.45
N VAL A 260 16.98 21.24 -11.70
CA VAL A 260 16.64 20.46 -12.88
C VAL A 260 17.70 19.41 -13.14
N LEU A 261 18.99 19.81 -13.14
CA LEU A 261 20.12 18.93 -13.33
C LEU A 261 20.26 17.92 -12.19
N CYS A 262 20.05 18.36 -10.94
CA CYS A 262 20.02 17.48 -9.78
C CYS A 262 19.00 16.34 -9.99
N LYS A 263 17.76 16.66 -10.35
CA LYS A 263 16.75 15.63 -10.64
C LYS A 263 17.15 14.74 -11.81
N SER A 264 17.72 15.30 -12.87
CA SER A 264 18.21 14.51 -14.02
C SER A 264 19.25 13.48 -13.60
N GLY A 265 20.21 13.88 -12.77
CA GLY A 265 21.21 12.95 -12.22
C GLY A 265 20.61 11.90 -11.29
N MET A 266 19.63 12.27 -10.45
CA MET A 266 18.93 11.32 -9.57
C MET A 266 18.23 10.21 -10.37
N TYR A 267 17.56 10.55 -11.48
CA TYR A 267 16.89 9.54 -12.33
C TYR A 267 17.90 8.61 -12.98
N GLN A 268 19.02 9.12 -13.47
CA GLN A 268 20.04 8.28 -14.06
C GLN A 268 20.77 7.41 -13.01
N SER A 269 20.98 7.92 -11.80
CA SER A 269 21.49 7.10 -10.69
C SER A 269 20.52 5.98 -10.31
N ALA A 270 19.22 6.29 -10.30
CA ALA A 270 18.19 5.29 -10.09
C ALA A 270 18.13 4.26 -11.22
N GLU A 271 18.41 4.65 -12.47
CA GLU A 271 18.53 3.72 -13.61
C GLU A 271 19.71 2.74 -13.44
N ILE A 272 20.84 3.20 -12.88
CA ILE A 272 21.98 2.31 -12.58
C ILE A 272 21.56 1.25 -11.56
N LEU A 273 20.97 1.66 -10.44
CA LEU A 273 20.47 0.73 -9.42
C LEU A 273 19.36 -0.18 -9.96
N ALA A 274 18.45 0.35 -10.76
CA ALA A 274 17.34 -0.41 -11.33
C ALA A 274 17.83 -1.58 -12.20
N LYS A 275 18.90 -1.40 -12.96
CA LYS A 275 19.52 -2.47 -13.75
C LYS A 275 20.07 -3.58 -12.84
N SER A 276 20.76 -3.26 -11.75
CA SER A 276 21.30 -4.24 -10.81
C SER A 276 20.20 -4.98 -10.02
N GLU A 277 19.14 -4.28 -9.61
CA GLU A 277 17.99 -4.83 -8.88
C GLU A 277 16.93 -5.46 -9.83
N ARG A 278 17.16 -5.49 -11.14
CA ARG A 278 16.21 -5.97 -12.16
C ARG A 278 14.82 -5.30 -12.04
N ALA A 279 14.83 -4.01 -11.73
CA ALA A 279 13.61 -3.22 -11.67
C ALA A 279 13.16 -2.77 -13.06
N ASN A 280 11.87 -2.55 -13.22
CA ASN A 280 11.23 -2.23 -14.50
C ASN A 280 10.97 -0.74 -14.70
N ALA A 281 11.01 0.05 -13.62
CA ALA A 281 10.72 1.49 -13.65
C ALA A 281 11.33 2.20 -12.45
N ILE A 282 11.37 3.53 -12.54
CA ILE A 282 11.75 4.45 -11.47
C ILE A 282 10.50 5.15 -10.97
N VAL A 283 10.49 5.54 -9.69
CA VAL A 283 9.37 6.23 -9.06
C VAL A 283 9.87 7.46 -8.32
N ASP A 284 9.17 8.57 -8.49
CA ASP A 284 9.42 9.81 -7.75
C ASP A 284 8.13 10.33 -7.06
N GLY A 285 8.30 11.28 -6.13
CA GLY A 285 7.23 11.95 -5.40
C GLY A 285 6.79 13.27 -6.05
N SER A 286 6.94 13.45 -7.37
CA SER A 286 6.56 14.72 -8.02
C SER A 286 5.05 14.94 -8.04
N SER A 287 4.62 16.17 -7.69
CA SER A 287 3.28 16.70 -7.88
C SER A 287 3.37 18.02 -8.66
N ILE A 288 2.54 18.20 -9.69
CA ILE A 288 2.61 19.39 -10.57
C ILE A 288 2.38 20.67 -9.78
N GLY A 289 3.30 21.63 -9.94
CA GLY A 289 3.16 22.96 -9.36
C GLY A 289 3.45 23.08 -7.87
N GLN A 290 3.84 22.01 -7.20
CA GLN A 290 4.12 22.05 -5.76
C GLN A 290 5.40 22.81 -5.44
N VAL A 291 6.47 22.65 -6.25
CA VAL A 291 7.73 23.41 -6.17
C VAL A 291 8.24 23.75 -7.56
N ALA A 292 9.19 24.70 -7.64
CA ALA A 292 9.73 25.20 -8.91
C ALA A 292 10.24 24.09 -9.85
N SER A 293 10.84 23.02 -9.33
CA SER A 293 11.33 21.90 -10.13
C SER A 293 10.23 20.95 -10.65
N GLN A 294 8.97 21.20 -10.35
CA GLN A 294 7.83 20.33 -10.69
C GLN A 294 6.85 21.00 -11.66
N THR A 295 7.30 21.93 -12.48
CA THR A 295 6.59 22.41 -13.67
C THR A 295 6.69 21.40 -14.82
N LEU A 296 5.79 21.45 -15.78
CA LEU A 296 5.81 20.52 -16.92
C LEU A 296 7.14 20.55 -17.69
N ASN A 297 7.66 21.76 -17.98
CA ASN A 297 8.94 21.94 -18.65
C ASN A 297 10.11 21.35 -17.84
N ASN A 298 10.14 21.56 -16.54
CA ASN A 298 11.20 21.04 -15.68
C ASN A 298 11.12 19.51 -15.53
N ILE A 299 9.92 18.96 -15.49
CA ILE A 299 9.69 17.51 -15.48
C ILE A 299 10.20 16.89 -16.79
N GLU A 300 9.87 17.48 -17.95
CA GLU A 300 10.36 17.03 -19.25
C GLU A 300 11.89 17.09 -19.31
N ALA A 301 12.48 18.25 -19.04
CA ALA A 301 13.92 18.47 -19.10
C ALA A 301 14.71 17.54 -18.18
N SER A 302 14.24 17.35 -16.93
CA SER A 302 14.92 16.48 -15.97
C SER A 302 14.83 14.99 -16.30
N ARG A 303 13.82 14.53 -17.01
CA ARG A 303 13.59 13.11 -17.36
C ARG A 303 14.22 12.69 -18.69
N TYR A 304 14.57 13.65 -19.53
CA TYR A 304 14.94 13.40 -20.92
C TYR A 304 16.04 12.35 -21.12
N HIS A 305 17.07 12.34 -20.27
CA HIS A 305 18.20 11.41 -20.39
C HIS A 305 17.98 10.05 -19.69
N CYS A 306 16.89 9.88 -18.94
CA CYS A 306 16.54 8.59 -18.35
C CYS A 306 15.81 7.71 -19.37
N LYS A 307 16.34 6.52 -19.61
CA LYS A 307 15.76 5.57 -20.58
C LYS A 307 14.69 4.67 -19.99
N MET A 308 14.57 4.62 -18.66
CA MET A 308 13.55 3.82 -17.99
C MET A 308 12.27 4.61 -17.80
N PRO A 309 11.10 3.94 -17.79
CA PRO A 309 9.85 4.59 -17.41
C PRO A 309 9.96 5.22 -16.00
N ILE A 310 9.48 6.47 -15.86
CA ILE A 310 9.42 7.18 -14.59
C ILE A 310 7.95 7.39 -14.24
N PHE A 311 7.52 6.84 -13.11
CA PHE A 311 6.18 7.02 -12.58
C PHE A 311 6.18 8.04 -11.44
N SER A 312 5.20 8.96 -11.47
CA SER A 312 4.93 9.93 -10.42
C SER A 312 3.51 9.69 -9.88
N PRO A 313 3.34 8.78 -8.92
CA PRO A 313 2.01 8.40 -8.44
C PRO A 313 1.22 9.55 -7.80
N LEU A 314 1.90 10.64 -7.45
CA LEU A 314 1.33 11.80 -6.78
C LEU A 314 1.06 12.99 -7.73
N ILE A 315 1.27 12.82 -9.02
CA ILE A 315 1.34 13.92 -10.00
C ILE A 315 0.11 14.85 -9.99
N SER A 316 -1.06 14.34 -9.65
CA SER A 316 -2.33 15.07 -9.60
C SER A 316 -2.86 15.29 -8.18
N LEU A 317 -2.16 14.83 -7.14
CA LEU A 317 -2.60 14.99 -5.76
C LEU A 317 -2.12 16.34 -5.21
N ASP A 318 -2.98 17.01 -4.46
CA ASP A 318 -2.57 18.18 -3.71
C ASP A 318 -1.84 17.81 -2.40
N LYS A 319 -1.30 18.84 -1.74
CA LYS A 319 -0.53 18.64 -0.51
C LYS A 319 -1.36 18.03 0.61
N MET A 320 -2.62 18.41 0.73
CA MET A 320 -3.51 17.91 1.79
C MET A 320 -3.82 16.41 1.60
N GLU A 321 -4.03 15.98 0.37
CA GLU A 321 -4.25 14.58 0.02
C GLU A 321 -3.01 13.74 0.33
N ILE A 322 -1.81 14.24 -0.02
CA ILE A 322 -0.54 13.56 0.26
C ILE A 322 -0.29 13.46 1.76
N GLU A 323 -0.49 14.53 2.53
CA GLU A 323 -0.37 14.53 3.99
C GLU A 323 -1.34 13.57 4.66
N ALA A 324 -2.59 13.49 4.19
CA ALA A 324 -3.58 12.55 4.72
C ALA A 324 -3.12 11.09 4.55
N ILE A 325 -2.50 10.77 3.40
CA ILE A 325 -1.92 9.45 3.17
C ILE A 325 -0.70 9.24 4.07
N ALA A 326 0.21 10.21 4.18
CA ALA A 326 1.40 10.13 5.02
C ALA A 326 1.07 9.87 6.49
N LYS A 327 0.07 10.57 7.04
CA LYS A 327 -0.46 10.35 8.39
C LYS A 327 -1.00 8.94 8.56
N LYS A 328 -1.78 8.47 7.59
CA LYS A 328 -2.35 7.11 7.61
C LYS A 328 -1.28 6.02 7.63
N ILE A 329 -0.17 6.19 6.92
CA ILE A 329 0.90 5.19 6.81
C ILE A 329 2.02 5.37 7.84
N GLY A 330 1.93 6.39 8.69
CA GLY A 330 2.88 6.65 9.78
C GLY A 330 4.21 7.27 9.34
N THR A 331 4.28 7.84 8.12
CA THR A 331 5.50 8.51 7.63
C THR A 331 5.49 10.02 7.88
N TYR A 332 4.34 10.60 8.21
CA TYR A 332 4.20 12.05 8.41
C TYR A 332 5.09 12.56 9.54
N GLU A 333 4.97 11.96 10.73
CA GLU A 333 5.70 12.40 11.94
C GLU A 333 7.23 12.32 11.76
N VAL A 334 7.71 11.35 11.00
CA VAL A 334 9.13 11.21 10.64
C VAL A 334 9.54 12.33 9.69
N SER A 335 8.69 12.61 8.69
CA SER A 335 9.03 13.54 7.61
C SER A 335 9.06 15.00 8.05
N ILE A 336 8.25 15.39 9.05
CA ILE A 336 8.22 16.78 9.55
C ILE A 336 9.35 17.11 10.54
N ILE A 337 10.17 16.15 10.96
CA ILE A 337 11.38 16.43 11.77
C ILE A 337 12.28 17.38 10.97
N PRO A 338 12.72 18.52 11.54
CA PRO A 338 13.61 19.45 10.84
C PRO A 338 14.93 18.79 10.43
N ASP A 339 15.41 19.06 9.20
CA ASP A 339 16.68 18.54 8.66
C ASP A 339 17.53 19.60 7.94
N GLY A 340 17.18 20.88 8.11
CA GLY A 340 17.91 21.98 7.47
C GLY A 340 17.68 22.16 5.97
N GLY A 341 17.07 21.17 5.30
CA GLY A 341 16.79 21.20 3.86
C GLY A 341 18.06 21.11 3.00
N CYS A 342 17.94 21.42 1.70
CA CYS A 342 19.05 21.41 0.75
C CYS A 342 19.60 22.82 0.53
N THR A 343 20.87 23.06 0.87
CA THR A 343 21.56 24.38 0.70
C THR A 343 22.03 24.64 -0.72
N ALA A 344 21.99 23.62 -1.61
CA ALA A 344 22.32 23.76 -3.02
C ALA A 344 21.20 24.42 -3.85
N VAL A 345 20.02 24.65 -3.27
CA VAL A 345 18.88 25.28 -3.97
C VAL A 345 19.23 26.72 -4.33
N PRO A 346 19.13 27.13 -5.61
CA PRO A 346 19.44 28.48 -6.02
C PRO A 346 18.39 29.48 -5.53
N LYS A 347 18.81 30.74 -5.32
CA LYS A 347 17.90 31.83 -4.89
C LYS A 347 16.71 32.01 -5.88
N TYR A 348 16.97 31.84 -7.17
CA TYR A 348 15.96 31.92 -8.25
C TYR A 348 16.02 30.64 -9.10
N PRO A 349 15.33 29.58 -8.67
CA PRO A 349 15.33 28.32 -9.43
C PRO A 349 14.59 28.47 -10.76
N GLU A 350 15.03 27.68 -11.75
CA GLU A 350 14.37 27.62 -13.06
C GLU A 350 12.97 27.03 -12.91
N THR A 351 11.99 27.66 -13.57
CA THR A 351 10.60 27.19 -13.60
C THR A 351 10.10 26.85 -15.01
N HIS A 352 10.92 27.17 -16.02
CA HIS A 352 10.59 26.99 -17.43
C HIS A 352 11.84 26.51 -18.19
N ALA A 353 12.38 25.36 -17.78
CA ALA A 353 13.61 24.84 -18.35
C ALA A 353 13.49 24.62 -19.85
N ASP A 354 14.43 25.20 -20.60
CA ASP A 354 14.58 24.89 -22.03
C ASP A 354 15.28 23.54 -22.17
N LEU A 355 14.67 22.65 -22.98
CA LEU A 355 15.17 21.30 -23.17
C LEU A 355 16.51 21.26 -23.89
N GLU A 356 16.71 22.09 -24.95
CA GLU A 356 17.94 22.10 -25.72
C GLU A 356 19.10 22.68 -24.92
N LEU A 357 18.84 23.75 -24.15
CA LEU A 357 19.82 24.27 -23.19
C LEU A 357 20.17 23.20 -22.14
N THR A 358 19.18 22.48 -21.63
CA THR A 358 19.41 21.43 -20.62
C THR A 358 20.32 20.32 -21.19
N LYS A 359 20.07 19.88 -22.42
CA LYS A 359 20.91 18.91 -23.13
C LYS A 359 22.36 19.40 -23.26
N SER A 360 22.54 20.62 -23.75
CA SER A 360 23.89 21.19 -23.95
C SER A 360 24.69 21.30 -22.64
N VAL A 361 24.01 21.67 -21.54
CA VAL A 361 24.65 21.73 -20.20
C VAL A 361 25.02 20.33 -19.70
N ILE A 362 24.13 19.34 -19.86
CA ILE A 362 24.40 17.95 -19.49
C ILE A 362 25.60 17.37 -20.24
N GLU A 363 25.73 17.66 -21.52
CA GLU A 363 26.90 17.27 -22.32
C GLU A 363 28.17 17.98 -21.83
N LYS A 364 28.10 19.30 -21.59
CA LYS A 364 29.21 20.11 -21.11
C LYS A 364 29.81 19.58 -19.79
N ILE A 365 28.96 19.25 -18.80
CA ILE A 365 29.39 18.71 -17.50
C ILE A 365 29.78 17.23 -17.58
N ASN A 366 29.69 16.61 -18.74
CA ASN A 366 29.91 15.17 -18.94
C ASN A 366 29.17 14.32 -17.90
N GLN A 367 27.86 14.62 -17.74
CA GLN A 367 27.02 14.02 -16.69
C GLN A 367 27.11 12.49 -16.66
N LYS A 368 27.19 11.83 -17.81
CA LYS A 368 27.29 10.38 -17.90
C LYS A 368 28.53 9.82 -17.18
N LYS A 369 29.71 10.41 -17.40
CA LYS A 369 30.95 9.99 -16.74
C LYS A 369 30.85 10.24 -15.23
N LEU A 370 30.41 11.43 -14.86
CA LEU A 370 30.25 11.84 -13.45
C LEU A 370 29.31 10.88 -12.68
N LEU A 371 28.20 10.48 -13.29
CA LEU A 371 27.26 9.56 -12.67
C LEU A 371 27.74 8.11 -12.61
N LEU A 372 28.62 7.67 -13.50
CA LEU A 372 29.30 6.37 -13.36
C LEU A 372 30.21 6.39 -12.11
N GLU A 373 31.00 7.44 -11.92
CA GLU A 373 31.88 7.59 -10.74
C GLU A 373 31.06 7.65 -9.45
N VAL A 374 29.99 8.45 -9.42
CA VAL A 374 29.09 8.56 -8.26
C VAL A 374 28.35 7.23 -8.03
N GLY A 375 27.99 6.52 -9.09
CA GLY A 375 27.32 5.22 -9.08
C GLY A 375 28.12 4.12 -8.36
N GLU A 376 29.45 4.18 -8.38
CA GLU A 376 30.33 3.26 -7.63
C GLU A 376 30.12 3.36 -6.09
N SER A 377 29.57 4.48 -5.63
CA SER A 377 29.26 4.70 -4.20
C SER A 377 27.91 4.14 -3.75
N ILE A 378 27.14 3.53 -4.67
CA ILE A 378 25.84 2.93 -4.32
C ILE A 378 26.08 1.77 -3.35
N GLN A 379 25.54 1.89 -2.15
CA GLN A 379 25.64 0.86 -1.13
C GLN A 379 24.31 0.65 -0.42
N ARG A 380 24.07 -0.57 0.03
CA ARG A 380 22.93 -0.89 0.88
C ARG A 380 23.18 -0.38 2.29
N ILE A 381 22.19 0.28 2.91
CA ILE A 381 22.32 0.95 4.23
C ILE A 381 21.37 0.41 5.31
N ASP A 382 20.56 -0.58 5.00
CA ASP A 382 19.56 -1.17 5.91
C ASP A 382 19.94 -2.60 6.34
N VAL A 383 21.23 -2.86 6.46
CA VAL A 383 21.80 -4.17 6.85
C VAL A 383 21.91 -4.28 8.34
#